data_4adc7b807c484b27dc48f09e88aa8408
#
_entry.id   4adc7b807c484b27dc48f09e88aa8408
#
_cell.length_a   1.000
_cell.length_b   1.000
_cell.length_c   1.000
_cell.angle_alpha   90.00
_cell.angle_beta   90.00
_cell.angle_gamma   90.00
#
_symmetry.space_group_name_H-M   'P 1'
#
loop_
_entity.id
_entity.type
_entity.pdbx_description
1 polymer ?
#
loop_
_entity_poly.entity_id
_entity_poly.type
_entity_poly.pdbx_seq_one_letter_code
_entity_poly.pdbx_strand_id
1 'polypeptide(L)'
;MERSDSNQIEVSTRNMDPQLLEDLSIYRDEDTLEIRAQDTRLWKNIGKNNAGELIIHVPDNLEGISTSLGTGTLYMCDIRTGELDISIGTGTADIQGFEAGEVSASAGTGSISLQGSVNSDLDLECGIGTIEFQDSGKMTDYNYSVSCGMGSIQIGDDEFTKPAGNQNINNHAGKEMDIECGMGTVNIAFAKGE
;
A
#
# COMPACT_ATOMS: atom_id res chain seq x y z
N MET A 1 -11.11 1.37 0.45
CA MET A 1 -11.42 2.31 1.55
C MET A 1 -11.62 3.68 0.97
N GLU A 2 -12.52 4.45 1.54
CA GLU A 2 -12.84 5.80 1.10
C GLU A 2 -12.91 6.71 2.31
N ARG A 3 -12.65 7.99 2.12
CA ARG A 3 -12.77 9.00 3.17
C ARG A 3 -14.22 9.16 3.61
N SER A 4 -14.48 9.32 4.90
CA SER A 4 -15.76 9.65 5.49
C SER A 4 -15.82 11.13 5.87
N ASP A 5 -16.95 11.79 5.59
CA ASP A 5 -17.23 13.13 6.13
C ASP A 5 -17.68 13.08 7.61
N SER A 6 -17.93 11.88 8.13
CA SER A 6 -18.24 11.64 9.54
C SER A 6 -16.97 11.34 10.33
N ASN A 7 -16.96 11.67 11.62
CA ASN A 7 -15.84 11.34 12.52
C ASN A 7 -15.92 9.88 13.03
N GLN A 8 -16.48 8.96 12.22
CA GLN A 8 -16.69 7.56 12.55
C GLN A 8 -16.27 6.66 11.40
N ILE A 9 -15.76 5.48 11.74
CA ILE A 9 -15.48 4.44 10.75
C ILE A 9 -16.81 3.74 10.45
N GLU A 10 -17.17 3.68 9.17
CA GLU A 10 -18.35 2.98 8.69
C GLU A 10 -17.93 1.77 7.85
N VAL A 11 -18.46 0.61 8.17
CA VAL A 11 -18.18 -0.64 7.46
C VAL A 11 -19.46 -1.15 6.82
N SER A 12 -19.43 -1.38 5.53
CA SER A 12 -20.55 -1.94 4.77
C SER A 12 -20.07 -3.00 3.79
N THR A 13 -20.99 -3.84 3.32
CA THR A 13 -20.69 -4.89 2.36
C THR A 13 -21.62 -4.80 1.16
N ARG A 14 -21.11 -5.13 -0.02
CA ARG A 14 -21.91 -5.17 -1.25
C ARG A 14 -21.71 -6.51 -1.95
N ASN A 15 -22.81 -7.16 -2.35
CA ASN A 15 -22.81 -8.44 -3.08
C ASN A 15 -22.00 -9.56 -2.41
N MET A 16 -21.83 -9.51 -1.09
CA MET A 16 -21.07 -10.50 -0.34
C MET A 16 -21.93 -11.75 -0.11
N ASP A 17 -21.36 -12.92 -0.35
CA ASP A 17 -21.98 -14.19 -0.06
C ASP A 17 -22.26 -14.30 1.46
N PRO A 18 -23.44 -14.77 1.90
CA PRO A 18 -23.74 -14.94 3.33
C PRO A 18 -22.69 -15.76 4.10
N GLN A 19 -22.09 -16.77 3.47
CA GLN A 19 -21.02 -17.55 4.07
C GLN A 19 -19.74 -16.75 4.31
N LEU A 20 -19.42 -15.79 3.44
CA LEU A 20 -18.29 -14.89 3.64
C LEU A 20 -18.55 -13.88 4.76
N LEU A 21 -19.81 -13.50 4.97
CA LEU A 21 -20.19 -12.63 6.08
C LEU A 21 -20.00 -13.33 7.45
N GLU A 22 -20.22 -14.64 7.53
CA GLU A 22 -19.97 -15.42 8.75
C GLU A 22 -18.48 -15.50 9.11
N ASP A 23 -17.60 -15.42 8.09
CA ASP A 23 -16.14 -15.45 8.29
C ASP A 23 -15.54 -14.05 8.52
N LEU A 24 -16.34 -13.02 8.35
CA LEU A 24 -15.92 -11.64 8.61
C LEU A 24 -16.04 -11.37 10.12
N SER A 25 -14.92 -11.18 10.78
CA SER A 25 -14.88 -10.74 12.16
C SER A 25 -14.46 -9.28 12.26
N ILE A 26 -15.26 -8.50 12.98
CA ILE A 26 -14.98 -7.10 13.27
C ILE A 26 -14.79 -7.00 14.78
N TYR A 27 -13.59 -6.69 15.19
CA TYR A 27 -13.20 -6.52 16.59
C TYR A 27 -12.81 -5.07 16.85
N ARG A 28 -13.33 -4.50 17.92
CA ARG A 28 -12.99 -3.15 18.34
C ARG A 28 -12.45 -3.20 19.76
N ASP A 29 -11.26 -2.63 19.92
CA ASP A 29 -10.64 -2.34 21.21
C ASP A 29 -10.36 -0.84 21.26
N GLU A 30 -10.62 -0.19 22.37
CA GLU A 30 -10.57 1.23 22.66
C GLU A 30 -10.28 2.15 21.43
N ASP A 31 -9.08 2.08 20.87
CA ASP A 31 -8.59 2.93 19.78
C ASP A 31 -8.34 2.16 18.46
N THR A 32 -8.56 0.85 18.44
CA THR A 32 -8.27 0.01 17.27
C THR A 32 -9.53 -0.68 16.75
N LEU A 33 -9.76 -0.56 15.44
CA LEU A 33 -10.73 -1.38 14.71
C LEU A 33 -10.00 -2.42 13.87
N GLU A 34 -10.22 -3.68 14.18
CA GLU A 34 -9.67 -4.79 13.43
C GLU A 34 -10.75 -5.51 12.63
N ILE A 35 -10.52 -5.67 11.33
CA ILE A 35 -11.40 -6.38 10.42
C ILE A 35 -10.63 -7.54 9.82
N ARG A 36 -11.08 -8.76 10.08
CA ARG A 36 -10.44 -9.99 9.58
C ARG A 36 -11.42 -10.83 8.78
N ALA A 37 -10.95 -11.34 7.65
CA ALA A 37 -11.63 -12.39 6.89
C ALA A 37 -10.71 -13.63 6.86
N GLN A 38 -11.06 -14.68 7.61
CA GLN A 38 -10.10 -15.74 7.99
C GLN A 38 -10.14 -17.01 7.14
N ASP A 39 -11.21 -17.35 6.41
CA ASP A 39 -11.26 -18.66 5.75
C ASP A 39 -11.05 -18.62 4.23
N THR A 40 -9.83 -19.02 3.83
CA THR A 40 -9.45 -19.19 2.42
C THR A 40 -10.13 -20.41 1.75
N ARG A 41 -10.79 -21.31 2.50
CA ARG A 41 -11.41 -22.52 1.96
C ARG A 41 -12.72 -22.25 1.27
N LEU A 42 -13.45 -21.23 1.69
CA LEU A 42 -14.72 -20.82 1.08
C LEU A 42 -14.51 -20.13 -0.27
N TRP A 43 -13.41 -19.45 -0.46
CA TRP A 43 -13.07 -18.77 -1.72
C TRP A 43 -12.91 -19.71 -2.92
N LYS A 44 -12.63 -21.00 -2.68
CA LYS A 44 -12.53 -22.02 -3.76
C LYS A 44 -13.87 -22.42 -4.38
N ASN A 45 -14.97 -22.17 -3.68
CA ASN A 45 -16.31 -22.58 -4.11
C ASN A 45 -17.19 -21.42 -4.59
N ILE A 46 -16.72 -20.20 -4.48
CA ILE A 46 -17.43 -19.04 -4.99
C ILE A 46 -17.33 -19.03 -6.52
N GLY A 47 -18.47 -19.19 -7.18
CA GLY A 47 -18.57 -19.10 -8.63
C GLY A 47 -18.02 -17.74 -9.11
N LYS A 48 -17.40 -17.73 -10.28
CA LYS A 48 -16.62 -16.62 -10.85
C LYS A 48 -17.32 -15.24 -10.95
N ASN A 49 -18.56 -15.11 -10.47
CA ASN A 49 -19.40 -13.92 -10.60
C ASN A 49 -19.83 -13.26 -9.29
N ASN A 50 -19.36 -13.73 -8.13
CA ASN A 50 -19.73 -13.18 -6.83
C ASN A 50 -18.50 -12.73 -6.05
N ALA A 51 -17.74 -11.78 -6.58
CA ALA A 51 -16.76 -11.04 -5.80
C ALA A 51 -17.54 -10.08 -4.90
N GLY A 52 -17.62 -10.40 -3.60
CA GLY A 52 -18.16 -9.48 -2.61
C GLY A 52 -17.19 -8.31 -2.38
N GLU A 53 -17.74 -7.16 -2.06
CA GLU A 53 -16.98 -5.97 -1.69
C GLU A 53 -17.16 -5.68 -0.20
N LEU A 54 -16.08 -5.42 0.49
CA LEU A 54 -16.05 -4.80 1.80
C LEU A 54 -15.70 -3.32 1.61
N ILE A 55 -16.62 -2.45 2.00
CA ILE A 55 -16.48 -1.00 1.86
C ILE A 55 -16.26 -0.42 3.26
N ILE A 56 -15.17 0.30 3.44
CA ILE A 56 -14.80 0.93 4.70
C ILE A 56 -14.61 2.42 4.44
N HIS A 57 -15.42 3.23 5.08
CA HIS A 57 -15.24 4.68 5.13
C HIS A 57 -14.49 5.05 6.41
N VAL A 58 -13.43 5.80 6.28
CA VAL A 58 -12.55 6.20 7.38
C VAL A 58 -12.56 7.71 7.57
N PRO A 59 -12.55 8.21 8.82
CA PRO A 59 -12.42 9.64 9.08
C PRO A 59 -11.01 10.14 8.76
N ASP A 60 -10.86 11.44 8.66
CA ASP A 60 -9.55 12.09 8.66
C ASP A 60 -8.86 11.89 10.02
N ASN A 61 -7.53 11.94 10.02
CA ASN A 61 -6.69 11.93 11.22
C ASN A 61 -6.66 10.60 12.00
N LEU A 62 -6.68 9.47 11.30
CA LEU A 62 -6.29 8.21 11.91
C LEU A 62 -4.78 8.22 12.20
N GLU A 63 -4.37 7.66 13.34
CA GLU A 63 -2.96 7.51 13.67
C GLU A 63 -2.28 6.53 12.72
N GLY A 64 -2.96 5.43 12.37
CA GLY A 64 -2.44 4.45 11.43
C GLY A 64 -3.52 3.64 10.73
N ILE A 65 -3.21 3.20 9.53
CA ILE A 65 -4.01 2.23 8.74
C ILE A 65 -3.06 1.11 8.31
N SER A 66 -3.35 -0.10 8.75
CA SER A 66 -2.61 -1.28 8.30
C SER A 66 -3.53 -2.23 7.54
N THR A 67 -3.11 -2.66 6.37
CA THR A 67 -3.88 -3.56 5.51
C THR A 67 -3.01 -4.71 5.00
N SER A 68 -3.48 -5.93 5.22
CA SER A 68 -2.83 -7.13 4.69
C SER A 68 -3.81 -7.90 3.81
N LEU A 69 -3.43 -8.12 2.56
CA LEU A 69 -4.24 -8.82 1.59
C LEU A 69 -3.48 -10.01 0.99
N GLY A 70 -3.92 -11.21 1.29
CA GLY A 70 -3.34 -12.43 0.71
C GLY A 70 -3.60 -12.52 -0.79
N THR A 71 -4.87 -12.45 -1.21
CA THR A 71 -5.32 -12.48 -2.60
C THR A 71 -6.56 -11.62 -2.74
N GLY A 72 -6.65 -10.82 -3.78
CA GLY A 72 -7.82 -9.95 -4.03
C GLY A 72 -7.40 -8.58 -4.54
N THR A 73 -8.28 -7.60 -4.40
CA THR A 73 -8.04 -6.22 -4.82
C THR A 73 -8.38 -5.26 -3.69
N LEU A 74 -7.46 -4.36 -3.40
CA LEU A 74 -7.62 -3.26 -2.47
C LEU A 74 -7.71 -1.94 -3.24
N TYR A 75 -8.70 -1.13 -2.92
CA TYR A 75 -8.81 0.25 -3.39
C TYR A 75 -8.86 1.19 -2.18
N MET A 76 -8.06 2.23 -2.20
CA MET A 76 -8.11 3.31 -1.24
C MET A 76 -8.14 4.66 -1.97
N CYS A 77 -8.99 5.58 -1.52
CA CYS A 77 -9.09 6.91 -2.10
C CYS A 77 -9.15 7.98 -1.00
N ASP A 78 -8.40 9.06 -1.22
CA ASP A 78 -8.45 10.28 -0.40
C ASP A 78 -8.23 10.03 1.11
N ILE A 79 -7.25 9.19 1.46
CA ILE A 79 -6.94 8.77 2.83
C ILE A 79 -5.92 9.72 3.45
N ARG A 80 -6.15 10.12 4.72
CA ARG A 80 -5.19 10.86 5.55
C ARG A 80 -4.92 10.12 6.83
N THR A 81 -3.64 9.84 7.08
CA THR A 81 -3.21 9.05 8.25
C THR A 81 -1.78 9.39 8.67
N GLY A 82 -1.44 9.12 9.92
CA GLY A 82 -0.05 9.21 10.38
C GLY A 82 0.81 8.11 9.76
N GLU A 83 0.33 6.87 9.74
CA GLU A 83 1.04 5.70 9.23
C GLU A 83 0.15 4.92 8.26
N LEU A 84 0.72 4.44 7.16
CA LEU A 84 0.04 3.65 6.15
C LEU A 84 0.85 2.40 5.81
N ASP A 85 0.41 1.24 6.31
CA ASP A 85 0.99 -0.06 6.02
C ASP A 85 0.16 -0.86 5.01
N ILE A 86 0.80 -1.32 3.95
CA ILE A 86 0.16 -2.11 2.91
C ILE A 86 0.99 -3.36 2.62
N SER A 87 0.41 -4.52 2.83
CA SER A 87 1.05 -5.81 2.51
C SER A 87 0.18 -6.62 1.57
N ILE A 88 0.68 -6.92 0.38
CA ILE A 88 -0.02 -7.66 -0.66
C ILE A 88 0.74 -8.94 -1.01
N GLY A 89 0.10 -10.10 -0.81
CA GLY A 89 0.67 -11.39 -1.19
C GLY A 89 0.67 -11.58 -2.72
N THR A 90 -0.50 -11.86 -3.30
CA THR A 90 -0.66 -12.14 -4.75
C THR A 90 -1.73 -11.24 -5.39
N GLY A 91 -2.27 -10.29 -4.65
CA GLY A 91 -3.36 -9.42 -5.10
C GLY A 91 -2.89 -8.14 -5.79
N THR A 92 -3.78 -7.19 -5.83
CA THR A 92 -3.52 -5.85 -6.37
C THR A 92 -3.99 -4.79 -5.36
N ALA A 93 -3.20 -3.74 -5.16
CA ALA A 93 -3.60 -2.57 -4.42
C ALA A 93 -3.48 -1.32 -5.29
N ASP A 94 -4.50 -0.47 -5.25
CA ASP A 94 -4.55 0.83 -5.92
C ASP A 94 -4.98 1.88 -4.88
N ILE A 95 -4.06 2.76 -4.54
CA ILE A 95 -4.21 3.76 -3.51
C ILE A 95 -3.99 5.14 -4.13
N GLN A 96 -5.02 5.96 -4.15
CA GLN A 96 -5.02 7.26 -4.80
C GLN A 96 -5.36 8.39 -3.84
N GLY A 97 -4.70 9.52 -3.98
CA GLY A 97 -4.99 10.75 -3.24
C GLY A 97 -4.67 10.64 -1.75
N PHE A 98 -3.70 9.80 -1.37
CA PHE A 98 -3.34 9.66 0.05
C PHE A 98 -2.37 10.76 0.49
N GLU A 99 -2.45 11.08 1.78
CA GLU A 99 -1.49 11.89 2.52
C GLU A 99 -1.15 11.15 3.81
N ALA A 100 0.10 10.71 3.95
CA ALA A 100 0.55 9.97 5.11
C ALA A 100 1.83 10.56 5.73
N GLY A 101 2.03 10.33 7.01
CA GLY A 101 3.30 10.60 7.68
C GLY A 101 4.34 9.63 7.18
N GLU A 102 4.19 8.37 7.52
CA GLU A 102 5.06 7.26 7.11
C GLU A 102 4.28 6.28 6.23
N VAL A 103 4.97 5.67 5.26
CA VAL A 103 4.37 4.64 4.39
C VAL A 103 5.28 3.42 4.31
N SER A 104 4.70 2.25 4.54
CA SER A 104 5.35 0.96 4.28
C SER A 104 4.50 0.17 3.29
N ALA A 105 5.10 -0.28 2.18
CA ALA A 105 4.39 -1.03 1.16
C ALA A 105 5.20 -2.26 0.72
N SER A 106 4.63 -3.44 0.94
CA SER A 106 5.25 -4.73 0.62
C SER A 106 4.42 -5.52 -0.39
N ALA A 107 5.03 -5.90 -1.49
CA ALA A 107 4.43 -6.73 -2.55
C ALA A 107 5.19 -8.05 -2.70
N GLY A 108 4.56 -9.19 -2.37
CA GLY A 108 5.14 -10.51 -2.62
C GLY A 108 5.24 -10.83 -4.11
N THR A 109 4.12 -11.20 -4.74
CA THR A 109 4.01 -11.46 -6.20
C THR A 109 2.92 -10.57 -6.83
N GLY A 110 2.29 -9.73 -6.04
CA GLY A 110 1.21 -8.84 -6.47
C GLY A 110 1.71 -7.51 -7.05
N SER A 111 0.79 -6.58 -7.18
CA SER A 111 1.09 -5.22 -7.66
C SER A 111 0.52 -4.18 -6.71
N ILE A 112 1.28 -3.16 -6.42
CA ILE A 112 0.86 -2.00 -5.63
C ILE A 112 1.07 -0.75 -6.48
N SER A 113 0.03 0.06 -6.58
CA SER A 113 0.07 1.40 -7.18
C SER A 113 -0.29 2.42 -6.11
N LEU A 114 0.60 3.36 -5.88
CA LEU A 114 0.49 4.42 -4.89
C LEU A 114 0.54 5.78 -5.58
N GLN A 115 -0.41 6.65 -5.29
CA GLN A 115 -0.39 8.04 -5.75
C GLN A 115 -0.78 8.97 -4.60
N GLY A 116 0.16 9.78 -4.13
CA GLY A 116 -0.08 10.64 -2.98
C GLY A 116 1.14 11.39 -2.51
N SER A 117 1.17 11.71 -1.22
CA SER A 117 2.29 12.38 -0.57
C SER A 117 2.69 11.68 0.73
N VAL A 118 4.00 11.61 0.95
CA VAL A 118 4.61 11.11 2.17
C VAL A 118 5.32 12.26 2.87
N ASN A 119 5.05 12.45 4.15
CA ASN A 119 5.58 13.59 4.90
C ASN A 119 6.86 13.27 5.68
N SER A 120 7.15 11.99 5.93
CA SER A 120 8.36 11.49 6.60
C SER A 120 9.00 10.38 5.78
N ASP A 121 8.96 9.14 6.22
CA ASP A 121 9.74 8.05 5.67
C ASP A 121 8.89 7.11 4.80
N LEU A 122 9.54 6.51 3.81
CA LEU A 122 8.92 5.57 2.89
C LEU A 122 9.76 4.29 2.80
N ASP A 123 9.11 3.14 3.01
CA ASP A 123 9.69 1.80 2.88
C ASP A 123 8.94 1.02 1.80
N LEU A 124 9.66 0.57 0.77
CA LEU A 124 9.11 -0.18 -0.36
C LEU A 124 9.82 -1.51 -0.52
N GLU A 125 9.10 -2.61 -0.28
CA GLU A 125 9.62 -3.97 -0.43
C GLU A 125 8.90 -4.72 -1.56
N CYS A 126 9.62 -5.11 -2.60
CA CYS A 126 9.09 -5.86 -3.74
C CYS A 126 9.79 -7.20 -3.92
N GLY A 127 9.07 -8.30 -3.72
CA GLY A 127 9.59 -9.66 -3.97
C GLY A 127 9.76 -9.95 -5.46
N ILE A 128 8.68 -10.39 -6.14
CA ILE A 128 8.62 -10.70 -7.58
C ILE A 128 7.60 -9.80 -8.30
N GLY A 129 6.83 -9.02 -7.55
CA GLY A 129 5.74 -8.20 -8.04
C GLY A 129 6.16 -6.87 -8.68
N THR A 130 5.27 -5.90 -8.57
CA THR A 130 5.52 -4.53 -9.05
C THR A 130 5.01 -3.53 -8.03
N ILE A 131 5.82 -2.53 -7.74
CA ILE A 131 5.40 -1.35 -6.97
C ILE A 131 5.59 -0.12 -7.86
N GLU A 132 4.51 0.64 -8.02
CA GLU A 132 4.52 1.94 -8.70
C GLU A 132 4.14 3.01 -7.67
N PHE A 133 5.00 4.01 -7.51
CA PHE A 133 4.73 5.13 -6.63
C PHE A 133 4.87 6.45 -7.36
N GLN A 134 3.82 7.26 -7.32
CA GLN A 134 3.82 8.63 -7.81
C GLN A 134 3.72 9.60 -6.63
N ASP A 135 4.85 10.18 -6.26
CA ASP A 135 4.94 11.17 -5.19
C ASP A 135 4.58 12.58 -5.71
N SER A 136 3.83 13.30 -4.89
CA SER A 136 3.54 14.72 -5.12
C SER A 136 4.73 15.63 -4.81
N GLY A 137 5.75 15.13 -4.10
CA GLY A 137 6.98 15.83 -3.72
C GLY A 137 8.06 15.81 -4.80
N LYS A 138 9.29 16.03 -4.40
CA LYS A 138 10.46 16.08 -5.28
C LYS A 138 11.46 14.98 -4.91
N MET A 139 12.19 14.50 -5.92
CA MET A 139 13.24 13.51 -5.73
C MET A 139 14.29 13.95 -4.70
N THR A 140 14.58 15.26 -4.61
CA THR A 140 15.55 15.80 -3.66
C THR A 140 15.06 15.89 -2.21
N ASP A 141 13.78 15.59 -1.94
CA ASP A 141 13.22 15.64 -0.59
C ASP A 141 13.59 14.42 0.23
N TYR A 142 14.19 13.39 -0.40
CA TYR A 142 14.58 12.13 0.22
C TYR A 142 16.07 11.84 0.14
N ASN A 143 16.59 11.16 1.15
CA ASN A 143 17.79 10.33 1.05
C ASN A 143 17.34 8.91 0.67
N TYR A 144 18.12 8.18 -0.11
CA TYR A 144 17.73 6.87 -0.60
C TYR A 144 18.69 5.79 -0.14
N SER A 145 18.12 4.65 0.29
CA SER A 145 18.78 3.37 0.44
C SER A 145 18.16 2.39 -0.56
N VAL A 146 18.94 1.91 -1.52
CA VAL A 146 18.42 1.10 -2.63
C VAL A 146 19.13 -0.24 -2.66
N SER A 147 18.36 -1.32 -2.55
CA SER A 147 18.84 -2.70 -2.65
C SER A 147 18.08 -3.43 -3.76
N CYS A 148 18.79 -3.88 -4.79
CA CYS A 148 18.18 -4.60 -5.91
C CYS A 148 18.91 -5.92 -6.17
N GLY A 149 18.15 -7.03 -6.17
CA GLY A 149 18.65 -8.36 -6.52
C GLY A 149 18.77 -8.54 -8.04
N MET A 150 17.82 -9.25 -8.65
CA MET A 150 17.74 -9.46 -10.10
C MET A 150 16.61 -8.66 -10.77
N GLY A 151 15.96 -7.77 -10.01
CA GLY A 151 14.88 -6.91 -10.49
C GLY A 151 15.37 -5.59 -11.09
N SER A 152 14.50 -4.62 -11.11
CA SER A 152 14.80 -3.23 -11.51
C SER A 152 14.14 -2.24 -10.57
N ILE A 153 14.86 -1.17 -10.28
CA ILE A 153 14.35 -0.03 -9.53
C ILE A 153 14.60 1.22 -10.37
N GLN A 154 13.58 2.02 -10.57
CA GLN A 154 13.65 3.32 -11.23
C GLN A 154 13.18 4.41 -10.27
N ILE A 155 13.97 5.44 -10.09
CA ILE A 155 13.68 6.60 -9.25
C ILE A 155 13.82 7.85 -10.11
N GLY A 156 12.70 8.44 -10.53
CA GLY A 156 12.70 9.51 -11.52
C GLY A 156 13.34 9.06 -12.83
N ASP A 157 14.43 9.69 -13.22
CA ASP A 157 15.21 9.37 -14.43
C ASP A 157 16.36 8.37 -14.16
N ASP A 158 16.64 8.03 -12.88
CA ASP A 158 17.73 7.15 -12.49
C ASP A 158 17.27 5.68 -12.44
N GLU A 159 18.03 4.79 -13.07
CA GLU A 159 17.74 3.35 -13.15
C GLU A 159 18.80 2.50 -12.43
N PHE A 160 18.35 1.60 -11.57
CA PHE A 160 19.15 0.68 -10.75
C PHE A 160 18.85 -0.77 -11.17
N THR A 161 19.57 -1.29 -12.17
CA THR A 161 19.28 -2.61 -12.80
C THR A 161 20.32 -3.68 -12.55
N LYS A 162 21.37 -3.42 -11.76
CA LYS A 162 22.44 -4.40 -11.53
C LYS A 162 22.44 -4.88 -10.11
N PRO A 163 22.89 -6.14 -9.86
CA PRO A 163 23.25 -6.61 -8.53
C PRO A 163 24.50 -5.87 -8.03
N ALA A 164 24.42 -4.59 -7.96
CA ALA A 164 25.37 -3.75 -7.27
C ALA A 164 24.80 -3.58 -5.88
N GLY A 165 25.46 -4.09 -4.88
CA GLY A 165 25.03 -4.02 -3.48
C GLY A 165 24.34 -2.68 -3.10
N ASN A 166 23.88 -2.58 -1.89
CA ASN A 166 23.17 -1.42 -1.39
C ASN A 166 23.80 -0.10 -1.85
N GLN A 167 22.99 0.73 -2.51
CA GLN A 167 23.38 2.08 -2.93
C GLN A 167 22.70 3.08 -2.02
N ASN A 168 23.47 4.00 -1.47
CA ASN A 168 22.97 5.08 -0.66
C ASN A 168 23.16 6.42 -1.38
N ILE A 169 22.10 7.19 -1.53
CA ILE A 169 22.11 8.52 -2.09
C ILE A 169 21.74 9.49 -0.98
N ASN A 170 22.64 10.40 -0.65
CA ASN A 170 22.42 11.39 0.39
C ASN A 170 22.18 12.78 -0.23
N ASN A 171 20.95 13.22 -0.26
CA ASN A 171 20.55 14.54 -0.71
C ASN A 171 20.54 15.59 0.41
N HIS A 172 21.00 15.22 1.60
CA HIS A 172 20.86 16.04 2.80
C HIS A 172 19.39 16.40 3.13
N ALA A 173 18.51 15.49 2.78
CA ALA A 173 17.07 15.62 2.97
C ALA A 173 16.65 15.24 4.39
N GLY A 174 15.44 15.66 4.77
CA GLY A 174 14.84 15.32 6.05
C GLY A 174 14.02 14.03 6.04
N LYS A 175 13.86 13.39 4.87
CA LYS A 175 13.09 12.16 4.70
C LYS A 175 14.00 11.03 4.20
N GLU A 176 13.70 9.81 4.61
CA GLU A 176 14.39 8.60 4.14
C GLU A 176 13.46 7.78 3.23
N MET A 177 14.05 7.14 2.23
CA MET A 177 13.36 6.21 1.35
C MET A 177 14.18 4.95 1.21
N ASP A 178 13.69 3.87 1.82
CA ASP A 178 14.28 2.54 1.73
C ASP A 178 13.56 1.72 0.67
N ILE A 179 14.32 1.15 -0.28
CA ILE A 179 13.76 0.41 -1.40
C ILE A 179 14.48 -0.92 -1.54
N GLU A 180 13.74 -2.00 -1.35
CA GLU A 180 14.23 -3.35 -1.55
C GLU A 180 13.48 -4.05 -2.69
N CYS A 181 14.20 -4.55 -3.69
CA CYS A 181 13.61 -5.28 -4.80
C CYS A 181 14.35 -6.60 -5.04
N GLY A 182 13.64 -7.73 -4.93
CA GLY A 182 14.18 -9.06 -5.22
C GLY A 182 14.35 -9.31 -6.72
N MET A 183 13.28 -9.81 -7.37
CA MET A 183 13.19 -10.06 -8.82
C MET A 183 12.07 -9.27 -9.50
N GLY A 184 11.45 -8.35 -8.79
CA GLY A 184 10.34 -7.55 -9.25
C GLY A 184 10.76 -6.23 -9.91
N THR A 185 9.84 -5.27 -9.89
CA THR A 185 10.07 -3.92 -10.41
C THR A 185 9.53 -2.89 -9.44
N VAL A 186 10.31 -1.86 -9.16
CA VAL A 186 9.86 -0.68 -8.40
C VAL A 186 10.08 0.55 -9.27
N ASN A 187 9.01 1.31 -9.49
CA ASN A 187 9.03 2.55 -10.25
C ASN A 187 8.54 3.70 -9.37
N ILE A 188 9.38 4.70 -9.21
CA ILE A 188 9.06 5.89 -8.43
C ILE A 188 9.12 7.10 -9.34
N ALA A 189 8.01 7.80 -9.47
CA ALA A 189 7.89 9.05 -10.20
C ALA A 189 7.58 10.20 -9.23
N PHE A 190 8.10 11.37 -9.54
CA PHE A 190 7.87 12.61 -8.78
C PHE A 190 7.05 13.60 -9.60
N ALA A 191 6.32 14.48 -8.91
CA ALA A 191 5.69 15.59 -9.59
C ALA A 191 6.78 16.42 -10.29
N LYS A 192 6.56 16.77 -11.57
CA LYS A 192 7.50 17.64 -12.29
C LYS A 192 7.51 18.98 -11.58
N GLY A 193 8.65 19.30 -10.97
CA GLY A 193 8.87 20.64 -10.40
C GLY A 193 8.72 21.69 -11.50
N GLU A 194 7.86 22.66 -11.26
CA GLU A 194 7.84 23.90 -12.04
C GLU A 194 9.11 24.71 -11.79
#